data_c04fe9f37dc3806739c06e4115265bb1
#
_entry.id   c04fe9f37dc3806739c06e4115265bb1
#
_cell.length_a   1.000
_cell.length_b   1.000
_cell.length_c   1.000
_cell.angle_alpha   90.00
_cell.angle_beta   90.00
_cell.angle_gamma   90.00
#
_symmetry.space_group_name_H-M   'P 1'
#
loop_
_entity.id
_entity.type
_entity.pdbx_description
1 polymer ?
#
loop_
_entity_poly.entity_id
_entity_poly.type
_entity_poly.pdbx_seq_one_letter_code
_entity_poly.pdbx_strand_id
1 'polypeptide(L)'
;MRKLFILCAFLLQLLSPVYPQQATTATIEPNLKYGKPSKEELSLTSYAPDTTATAIYLFHQGQSDFIYHDGFQLTTEHWVRIKILKPQGVSYADVSVPYYSPTDKDEGQERASEIEGCSYNMENGKCIKTPMKRESISFERFNNLYKILKFSLPAVKEGTIIEYHYKLYSDYFSHIDNWMMQEELPMLYNQYKITIPHVFVYNIELRGKDYIQVKQRDSSIHATEREGSGAGGVSKDFTVSAQETTFISRNLPAIRQDESYCWCPEDYKVQVSFDLQGTQFTPNEYKPYSQKWEDVDKQLLKPENTQFGEHLSLTNPFRPETKQAYNSEMNFEEKIICAFQVLKKKMAWNGRYQLYSKELEKVIKKGSGSNADLNFILISILKDFGLEAYPVVMSRRSSGMLPYNFPSLQKLNTFFVAIHDINKQKYVFLDSSMDVPACLLYTSPSPR
;
A
#
# COMPACT_ATOMS: atom_id res chain seq x y z
N MET A 1 -22.50 -57.19 -22.52
CA MET A 1 -21.71 -55.95 -22.52
C MET A 1 -22.50 -54.67 -22.88
N ARG A 2 -23.52 -54.73 -23.73
CA ARG A 2 -24.30 -53.48 -24.07
C ARG A 2 -25.20 -52.89 -22.94
N LYS A 3 -25.63 -53.72 -21.97
CA LYS A 3 -26.49 -53.22 -20.85
C LYS A 3 -25.70 -52.54 -19.74
N LEU A 4 -24.39 -52.75 -19.62
CA LEU A 4 -23.56 -52.08 -18.60
C LEU A 4 -23.18 -50.65 -19.02
N PHE A 5 -23.06 -50.38 -20.31
CA PHE A 5 -22.77 -49.05 -20.83
C PHE A 5 -23.92 -48.05 -20.69
N ILE A 6 -25.15 -48.53 -20.72
CA ILE A 6 -26.37 -47.66 -20.57
C ILE A 6 -26.54 -47.27 -19.11
N LEU A 7 -26.18 -48.10 -18.14
CA LEU A 7 -26.26 -47.74 -16.71
C LEU A 7 -25.22 -46.72 -16.29
N CYS A 8 -23.98 -46.78 -16.84
CA CYS A 8 -22.95 -45.77 -16.59
C CYS A 8 -23.28 -44.41 -17.23
N ALA A 9 -23.93 -44.39 -18.40
CA ALA A 9 -24.36 -43.13 -19.04
C ALA A 9 -25.48 -42.41 -18.27
N PHE A 10 -26.37 -43.16 -17.59
CA PHE A 10 -27.42 -42.59 -16.75
C PHE A 10 -26.92 -42.10 -15.41
N LEU A 11 -25.85 -42.66 -14.85
CA LEU A 11 -25.20 -42.17 -13.60
C LEU A 11 -24.36 -40.95 -13.84
N LEU A 12 -23.82 -40.70 -15.04
CA LEU A 12 -23.09 -39.47 -15.36
C LEU A 12 -23.98 -38.24 -15.60
N GLN A 13 -25.27 -38.43 -15.88
CA GLN A 13 -26.20 -37.29 -16.03
C GLN A 13 -26.71 -36.74 -14.70
N LEU A 14 -26.46 -37.38 -13.56
CA LEU A 14 -26.85 -36.89 -12.23
C LEU A 14 -25.77 -36.05 -11.51
N LEU A 15 -24.60 -35.91 -12.12
CA LEU A 15 -23.55 -35.01 -11.66
C LEU A 15 -23.60 -33.68 -12.43
N SER A 16 -24.75 -33.03 -12.46
CA SER A 16 -24.84 -31.60 -12.76
C SER A 16 -24.03 -30.89 -11.67
N PRO A 17 -23.05 -30.01 -12.02
CA PRO A 17 -22.44 -29.20 -11.00
C PRO A 17 -23.56 -28.40 -10.34
N VAL A 18 -23.79 -28.69 -9.07
CA VAL A 18 -24.62 -27.82 -8.21
C VAL A 18 -23.78 -26.55 -8.05
N TYR A 19 -23.98 -25.61 -8.97
CA TYR A 19 -23.59 -24.23 -8.70
C TYR A 19 -24.34 -23.85 -7.42
N PRO A 20 -23.63 -23.37 -6.38
CA PRO A 20 -24.33 -22.85 -5.21
C PRO A 20 -25.26 -21.76 -5.73
N GLN A 21 -26.57 -22.01 -5.67
CA GLN A 21 -27.57 -20.98 -5.85
C GLN A 21 -27.16 -19.88 -4.85
N GLN A 22 -26.74 -18.74 -5.35
CA GLN A 22 -26.59 -17.55 -4.52
C GLN A 22 -27.92 -17.37 -3.83
N ALA A 23 -27.95 -17.69 -2.54
CA ALA A 23 -29.09 -17.38 -1.71
C ALA A 23 -29.34 -15.88 -1.89
N THR A 24 -30.45 -15.52 -2.48
CA THR A 24 -30.94 -14.15 -2.58
C THR A 24 -31.35 -13.72 -1.17
N THR A 25 -30.34 -13.52 -0.31
CA THR A 25 -30.51 -12.77 0.93
C THR A 25 -30.78 -11.35 0.52
N ALA A 26 -31.95 -10.82 0.91
CA ALA A 26 -32.32 -9.44 0.65
C ALA A 26 -31.18 -8.53 1.16
N THR A 27 -30.34 -8.09 0.25
CA THR A 27 -29.22 -7.20 0.55
C THR A 27 -29.80 -5.80 0.70
N ILE A 28 -29.53 -5.16 1.82
CA ILE A 28 -29.93 -3.77 2.03
C ILE A 28 -29.21 -2.91 0.99
N GLU A 29 -29.97 -2.12 0.22
CA GLU A 29 -29.39 -1.09 -0.64
C GLU A 29 -29.13 0.15 0.22
N PRO A 30 -27.86 0.59 0.38
CA PRO A 30 -27.55 1.75 1.19
C PRO A 30 -28.01 3.05 0.52
N ASN A 31 -28.44 4.02 1.33
CA ASN A 31 -28.70 5.35 0.84
C ASN A 31 -27.36 6.09 0.63
N LEU A 32 -26.95 6.29 -0.61
CA LEU A 32 -25.67 6.88 -0.96
C LEU A 32 -25.55 8.39 -0.66
N LYS A 33 -26.62 9.01 -0.16
CA LYS A 33 -26.61 10.43 0.18
C LYS A 33 -25.99 10.63 1.56
N TYR A 34 -24.82 11.31 1.62
CA TYR A 34 -24.17 11.69 2.86
C TYR A 34 -25.11 12.47 3.80
N GLY A 35 -25.03 12.22 5.09
CA GLY A 35 -25.87 12.85 6.10
C GLY A 35 -27.30 12.32 6.22
N LYS A 36 -27.68 11.27 5.46
CA LYS A 36 -29.06 10.76 5.40
C LYS A 36 -29.11 9.25 5.46
N PRO A 37 -28.83 8.60 6.60
CA PRO A 37 -29.02 7.15 6.73
C PRO A 37 -30.51 6.78 6.56
N SER A 38 -30.78 5.66 5.88
CA SER A 38 -32.12 5.15 5.69
C SER A 38 -32.67 4.48 6.96
N LYS A 39 -33.98 4.24 7.01
CA LYS A 39 -34.59 3.51 8.14
C LYS A 39 -34.09 2.07 8.20
N GLU A 40 -33.92 1.45 7.04
CA GLU A 40 -33.40 0.09 6.89
C GLU A 40 -31.96 0.00 7.42
N GLU A 41 -31.10 0.95 7.07
CA GLU A 41 -29.72 1.04 7.61
C GLU A 41 -29.72 1.21 9.14
N LEU A 42 -30.61 2.08 9.66
CA LEU A 42 -30.72 2.31 11.11
C LEU A 42 -31.20 1.07 11.86
N SER A 43 -32.11 0.29 11.27
CA SER A 43 -32.70 -0.91 11.89
C SER A 43 -31.85 -2.18 11.72
N LEU A 44 -30.78 -2.13 10.94
CA LEU A 44 -29.90 -3.28 10.72
C LEU A 44 -29.22 -3.71 12.02
N THR A 45 -29.40 -4.96 12.44
CA THR A 45 -28.82 -5.53 13.66
C THR A 45 -27.80 -6.62 13.40
N SER A 46 -27.82 -7.22 12.21
CA SER A 46 -26.91 -8.28 11.81
C SER A 46 -26.75 -8.30 10.28
N TYR A 47 -25.67 -8.88 9.80
CA TYR A 47 -25.42 -9.06 8.38
C TYR A 47 -25.42 -10.54 8.05
N ALA A 48 -26.48 -11.01 7.37
CA ALA A 48 -26.71 -12.44 7.14
C ALA A 48 -25.59 -13.15 6.36
N PRO A 49 -24.92 -12.53 5.35
CA PRO A 49 -23.78 -13.16 4.67
C PRO A 49 -22.55 -13.37 5.54
N ASP A 50 -22.36 -12.54 6.59
CA ASP A 50 -21.31 -12.70 7.59
C ASP A 50 -21.83 -12.34 8.99
N THR A 51 -22.36 -13.32 9.69
CA THR A 51 -22.88 -13.15 11.05
C THR A 51 -21.80 -12.90 12.09
N THR A 52 -20.52 -13.06 11.74
CA THR A 52 -19.38 -12.78 12.61
C THR A 52 -18.95 -11.31 12.54
N ALA A 53 -19.36 -10.58 11.50
CA ALA A 53 -18.99 -9.18 11.31
C ALA A 53 -19.34 -8.32 12.53
N THR A 54 -18.38 -7.53 12.99
CA THR A 54 -18.54 -6.60 14.11
C THR A 54 -19.08 -5.25 13.67
N ALA A 55 -18.87 -4.91 12.40
CA ALA A 55 -19.38 -3.75 11.70
C ALA A 55 -19.45 -4.03 10.20
N ILE A 56 -20.08 -3.15 9.45
CA ILE A 56 -20.19 -3.25 7.99
C ILE A 56 -20.12 -1.85 7.37
N TYR A 57 -19.34 -1.71 6.29
CA TYR A 57 -19.42 -0.53 5.45
C TYR A 57 -20.75 -0.52 4.70
N LEU A 58 -21.59 0.46 4.99
CA LEU A 58 -22.78 0.73 4.19
C LEU A 58 -22.37 1.35 2.87
N PHE A 59 -21.47 2.34 2.91
CA PHE A 59 -20.76 2.79 1.72
C PHE A 59 -19.38 3.36 2.05
N HIS A 60 -18.48 3.29 1.07
CA HIS A 60 -17.28 4.10 0.96
C HIS A 60 -17.25 4.71 -0.44
N GLN A 61 -17.32 6.02 -0.51
CA GLN A 61 -17.24 6.77 -1.76
C GLN A 61 -15.98 7.62 -1.76
N GLY A 62 -15.27 7.63 -2.87
CA GLY A 62 -14.10 8.46 -3.08
C GLY A 62 -14.17 9.22 -4.38
N GLN A 63 -13.58 10.41 -4.38
CA GLN A 63 -13.42 11.22 -5.57
C GLN A 63 -12.03 11.84 -5.59
N SER A 64 -11.29 11.61 -6.69
CA SER A 64 -10.01 12.28 -6.94
C SER A 64 -10.10 13.16 -8.16
N ASP A 65 -9.66 14.40 -8.00
CA ASP A 65 -9.63 15.39 -9.07
C ASP A 65 -8.25 16.05 -9.13
N PHE A 66 -7.74 16.19 -10.35
CA PHE A 66 -6.58 17.02 -10.61
C PHE A 66 -6.99 18.48 -10.61
N ILE A 67 -6.29 19.28 -9.84
CA ILE A 67 -6.42 20.76 -9.84
C ILE A 67 -5.12 21.37 -10.32
N TYR A 68 -5.19 22.57 -10.88
CA TYR A 68 -4.02 23.31 -11.34
C TYR A 68 -3.82 24.57 -10.52
N HIS A 69 -2.70 24.64 -9.83
CA HIS A 69 -2.27 25.82 -9.08
C HIS A 69 -0.74 25.86 -9.09
N ASP A 70 -0.16 26.66 -10.01
CA ASP A 70 1.28 26.68 -10.31
C ASP A 70 1.86 25.28 -10.63
N GLY A 71 1.04 24.42 -11.22
CA GLY A 71 1.29 23.03 -11.51
C GLY A 71 0.10 22.14 -11.14
N PHE A 72 0.10 20.92 -11.66
CA PHE A 72 -0.95 19.96 -11.30
C PHE A 72 -0.75 19.43 -9.89
N GLN A 73 -1.83 19.41 -9.14
CA GLN A 73 -1.96 18.81 -7.81
C GLN A 73 -3.13 17.82 -7.82
N LEU A 74 -3.19 16.94 -6.85
CA LEU A 74 -4.26 15.97 -6.69
C LEU A 74 -5.06 16.26 -5.42
N THR A 75 -6.38 16.21 -5.51
CA THR A 75 -7.26 16.18 -4.34
C THR A 75 -7.97 14.85 -4.28
N THR A 76 -8.13 14.28 -3.09
CA THR A 76 -8.92 13.06 -2.88
C THR A 76 -9.86 13.24 -1.70
N GLU A 77 -11.15 13.09 -1.97
CA GLU A 77 -12.19 13.15 -0.95
C GLU A 77 -12.72 11.76 -0.62
N HIS A 78 -13.03 11.56 0.65
CA HIS A 78 -13.57 10.30 1.17
C HIS A 78 -14.87 10.55 1.93
N TRP A 79 -15.92 9.81 1.60
CA TRP A 79 -17.19 9.75 2.33
C TRP A 79 -17.44 8.32 2.76
N VAL A 80 -17.55 8.11 4.04
CA VAL A 80 -17.66 6.78 4.64
C VAL A 80 -18.86 6.69 5.56
N ARG A 81 -19.62 5.60 5.47
CA ARG A 81 -20.68 5.25 6.41
C ARG A 81 -20.53 3.80 6.84
N ILE A 82 -20.48 3.59 8.16
CA ILE A 82 -20.31 2.27 8.77
C ILE A 82 -21.45 2.03 9.77
N LYS A 83 -22.03 0.83 9.74
CA LYS A 83 -22.94 0.34 10.78
C LYS A 83 -22.19 -0.51 11.78
N ILE A 84 -22.28 -0.19 13.06
CA ILE A 84 -21.73 -0.99 14.15
C ILE A 84 -22.76 -2.07 14.49
N LEU A 85 -22.36 -3.34 14.39
CA LEU A 85 -23.24 -4.49 14.60
C LEU A 85 -23.03 -5.16 15.96
N LYS A 86 -21.80 -5.04 16.52
CA LYS A 86 -21.44 -5.65 17.80
C LYS A 86 -20.57 -4.68 18.62
N PRO A 87 -20.44 -4.89 19.94
CA PRO A 87 -19.63 -4.03 20.80
C PRO A 87 -18.16 -3.89 20.33
N GLN A 88 -17.56 -4.96 19.78
CA GLN A 88 -16.20 -4.96 19.27
C GLN A 88 -16.01 -4.02 18.08
N GLY A 89 -17.08 -3.72 17.33
CA GLY A 89 -17.04 -2.78 16.22
C GLY A 89 -16.96 -1.31 16.62
N VAL A 90 -17.09 -0.98 17.92
CA VAL A 90 -17.00 0.40 18.40
C VAL A 90 -15.64 1.03 18.10
N SER A 91 -14.58 0.24 18.01
CA SER A 91 -13.22 0.69 17.65
C SER A 91 -13.13 1.36 16.27
N TYR A 92 -14.07 1.10 15.36
CA TYR A 92 -14.12 1.79 14.06
C TYR A 92 -14.56 3.26 14.16
N ALA A 93 -14.95 3.70 15.36
CA ALA A 93 -15.17 5.13 15.65
C ALA A 93 -13.86 5.94 15.68
N ASP A 94 -12.74 5.27 15.93
CA ASP A 94 -11.40 5.89 16.00
C ASP A 94 -10.73 5.77 14.64
N VAL A 95 -10.71 6.86 13.88
CA VAL A 95 -10.19 6.90 12.53
C VAL A 95 -8.77 7.45 12.53
N SER A 96 -7.87 6.78 11.80
CA SER A 96 -6.47 7.19 11.63
C SER A 96 -6.11 7.18 10.15
N VAL A 97 -5.74 8.35 9.61
CA VAL A 97 -5.39 8.54 8.20
C VAL A 97 -3.96 9.03 8.10
N PRO A 98 -3.00 8.16 7.70
CA PRO A 98 -1.64 8.60 7.45
C PRO A 98 -1.58 9.40 6.13
N TYR A 99 -0.76 10.44 6.08
CA TYR A 99 -0.51 11.23 4.88
C TYR A 99 0.94 11.71 4.84
N TYR A 100 1.47 11.89 3.63
CA TYR A 100 2.85 12.27 3.41
C TYR A 100 3.07 13.75 3.77
N SER A 101 3.92 14.02 4.73
CA SER A 101 4.24 15.37 5.17
C SER A 101 5.68 15.39 5.71
N PRO A 102 6.68 15.50 4.82
CA PRO A 102 8.08 15.49 5.21
C PRO A 102 8.42 16.67 6.13
N THR A 103 9.50 16.51 6.91
CA THR A 103 10.01 17.60 7.74
C THR A 103 10.79 18.63 6.92
N ASP A 104 11.30 18.23 5.77
CA ASP A 104 11.90 19.14 4.80
C ASP A 104 10.78 19.93 4.11
N LYS A 105 10.88 21.25 4.17
CA LYS A 105 9.84 22.15 3.63
C LYS A 105 9.97 22.39 2.14
N ASP A 106 11.12 22.04 1.56
CA ASP A 106 11.37 22.17 0.12
C ASP A 106 10.81 20.98 -0.66
N GLU A 107 10.43 19.89 0.04
CA GLU A 107 9.70 18.78 -0.56
C GLU A 107 8.20 19.08 -0.61
N GLY A 108 7.52 18.63 -1.68
CA GLY A 108 6.06 18.63 -1.75
C GLY A 108 5.44 17.81 -0.60
N GLN A 109 4.22 18.09 -0.26
CA GLN A 109 3.53 17.45 0.87
C GLN A 109 2.06 17.19 0.58
N GLU A 110 1.47 16.38 1.43
CA GLU A 110 0.03 16.22 1.53
C GLU A 110 -0.52 16.99 2.73
N ARG A 111 -1.79 17.35 2.65
CA ARG A 111 -2.53 18.09 3.68
C ARG A 111 -3.93 17.53 3.82
N ALA A 112 -4.33 17.21 5.03
CA ALA A 112 -5.71 16.80 5.32
C ALA A 112 -6.55 17.99 5.78
N SER A 113 -7.77 18.09 5.27
CA SER A 113 -8.72 19.17 5.55
C SER A 113 -10.16 18.71 5.41
N GLU A 114 -11.12 19.60 5.63
CA GLU A 114 -12.56 19.36 5.48
C GLU A 114 -13.02 18.11 6.26
N ILE A 115 -12.52 17.98 7.51
CA ILE A 115 -12.79 16.80 8.34
C ILE A 115 -14.11 17.01 9.07
N GLU A 116 -15.09 16.19 8.76
CA GLU A 116 -16.41 16.18 9.37
C GLU A 116 -16.82 14.76 9.77
N GLY A 117 -17.68 14.63 10.76
CA GLY A 117 -18.22 13.33 11.14
C GLY A 117 -19.37 13.44 12.13
N CYS A 118 -20.12 12.36 12.24
CA CYS A 118 -21.22 12.27 13.19
C CYS A 118 -21.57 10.79 13.44
N SER A 119 -22.31 10.56 14.51
CA SER A 119 -22.97 9.28 14.77
C SER A 119 -24.49 9.46 14.75
N TYR A 120 -25.17 8.36 14.42
CA TYR A 120 -26.63 8.25 14.42
C TYR A 120 -27.04 7.09 15.33
N ASN A 121 -27.83 7.39 16.35
CA ASN A 121 -28.37 6.44 17.30
C ASN A 121 -29.88 6.44 17.29
N MET A 122 -30.50 5.27 17.41
CA MET A 122 -31.94 5.17 17.63
C MET A 122 -32.24 5.24 19.13
N GLU A 123 -33.00 6.25 19.55
CA GLU A 123 -33.41 6.44 20.94
C GLU A 123 -34.92 6.74 20.96
N ASN A 124 -35.66 5.91 21.70
CA ASN A 124 -37.12 6.03 21.80
C ASN A 124 -37.84 6.17 20.43
N GLY A 125 -37.37 5.40 19.42
CA GLY A 125 -37.94 5.41 18.07
C GLY A 125 -37.54 6.63 17.22
N LYS A 126 -36.66 7.50 17.71
CA LYS A 126 -36.14 8.66 16.97
C LYS A 126 -34.66 8.48 16.65
N CYS A 127 -34.27 8.94 15.47
CA CYS A 127 -32.87 8.99 15.09
C CYS A 127 -32.22 10.27 15.67
N ILE A 128 -31.25 10.09 16.56
CA ILE A 128 -30.47 11.15 17.16
C ILE A 128 -29.13 11.26 16.45
N LYS A 129 -28.86 12.42 15.83
CA LYS A 129 -27.57 12.73 15.20
C LYS A 129 -26.69 13.47 16.19
N THR A 130 -25.48 12.95 16.46
CA THR A 130 -24.48 13.60 17.32
C THR A 130 -23.27 13.97 16.46
N PRO A 131 -23.04 15.27 16.20
CA PRO A 131 -21.91 15.70 15.38
C PRO A 131 -20.58 15.56 16.15
N MET A 132 -19.52 15.28 15.43
CA MET A 132 -18.14 15.31 15.93
C MET A 132 -17.73 16.75 16.24
N LYS A 133 -17.02 16.95 17.33
CA LYS A 133 -16.48 18.24 17.71
C LYS A 133 -15.06 18.41 17.16
N ARG A 134 -14.66 19.67 16.93
CA ARG A 134 -13.32 19.99 16.43
C ARG A 134 -12.19 19.50 17.36
N GLU A 135 -12.45 19.49 18.66
CA GLU A 135 -11.50 19.03 19.68
C GLU A 135 -11.21 17.53 19.58
N SER A 136 -12.06 16.76 18.88
CA SER A 136 -11.85 15.34 18.61
C SER A 136 -10.89 15.08 17.44
N ILE A 137 -10.36 16.12 16.79
CA ILE A 137 -9.48 16.02 15.62
C ILE A 137 -8.06 16.40 16.07
N SER A 138 -7.10 15.54 15.74
CA SER A 138 -5.68 15.80 16.00
C SER A 138 -4.80 15.44 14.80
N PHE A 139 -3.64 16.07 14.71
CA PHE A 139 -2.62 15.83 13.70
C PHE A 139 -1.32 15.48 14.40
N GLU A 140 -0.91 14.23 14.31
CA GLU A 140 0.27 13.73 14.99
C GLU A 140 1.41 13.46 14.00
N ARG A 141 2.65 13.76 14.40
CA ARG A 141 3.84 13.37 13.64
C ARG A 141 4.17 11.91 13.93
N PHE A 142 4.09 11.07 12.90
CA PHE A 142 4.45 9.65 13.03
C PHE A 142 5.96 9.42 12.87
N ASN A 143 6.57 10.08 11.87
CA ASN A 143 8.01 10.05 11.62
C ASN A 143 8.41 11.27 10.76
N ASN A 144 9.64 11.28 10.23
CA ASN A 144 10.14 12.40 9.43
C ASN A 144 9.42 12.59 8.08
N LEU A 145 8.65 11.59 7.62
CA LEU A 145 7.99 11.60 6.31
C LEU A 145 6.46 11.67 6.42
N TYR A 146 5.87 11.18 7.51
CA TYR A 146 4.42 11.03 7.63
C TYR A 146 3.86 11.72 8.87
N LYS A 147 2.67 12.28 8.69
CA LYS A 147 1.74 12.65 9.76
C LYS A 147 0.54 11.72 9.74
N ILE A 148 -0.20 11.68 10.83
CA ILE A 148 -1.46 10.97 10.95
C ILE A 148 -2.53 11.98 11.38
N LEU A 149 -3.59 12.08 10.58
CA LEU A 149 -4.86 12.66 11.01
C LEU A 149 -5.56 11.61 11.87
N LYS A 150 -5.95 11.99 13.09
CA LYS A 150 -6.76 11.15 13.99
C LYS A 150 -8.01 11.88 14.40
N PHE A 151 -9.13 11.17 14.44
CA PHE A 151 -10.38 11.69 14.99
C PHE A 151 -11.26 10.56 15.51
N SER A 152 -12.13 10.88 16.47
CA SER A 152 -13.05 9.93 17.08
C SER A 152 -14.49 10.41 16.93
N LEU A 153 -15.37 9.52 16.47
CA LEU A 153 -16.80 9.79 16.34
C LEU A 153 -17.49 9.65 17.72
N PRO A 154 -18.39 10.58 18.08
CA PRO A 154 -19.00 10.61 19.40
C PRO A 154 -20.13 9.58 19.59
N ALA A 155 -20.41 9.22 20.83
CA ALA A 155 -21.60 8.44 21.25
C ALA A 155 -21.79 7.10 20.51
N VAL A 156 -20.70 6.40 20.19
CA VAL A 156 -20.74 5.15 19.43
C VAL A 156 -20.95 3.96 20.37
N LYS A 157 -21.91 3.12 20.01
CA LYS A 157 -22.29 1.88 20.68
C LYS A 157 -22.78 0.86 19.65
N GLU A 158 -23.09 -0.34 20.07
CA GLU A 158 -23.78 -1.32 19.22
C GLU A 158 -25.07 -0.70 18.64
N GLY A 159 -25.29 -0.92 17.35
CA GLY A 159 -26.42 -0.36 16.62
C GLY A 159 -26.20 1.06 16.07
N THR A 160 -25.12 1.74 16.43
CA THR A 160 -24.79 3.07 15.90
C THR A 160 -24.43 3.01 14.42
N ILE A 161 -24.83 4.03 13.65
CA ILE A 161 -24.22 4.35 12.36
C ILE A 161 -23.24 5.50 12.59
N ILE A 162 -22.02 5.32 12.12
CA ILE A 162 -21.03 6.39 12.03
C ILE A 162 -20.88 6.85 10.59
N GLU A 163 -20.65 8.13 10.40
CA GLU A 163 -20.47 8.72 9.09
C GLU A 163 -19.41 9.81 9.19
N TYR A 164 -18.46 9.83 8.25
CA TYR A 164 -17.42 10.84 8.21
C TYR A 164 -16.97 11.16 6.78
N HIS A 165 -16.40 12.35 6.64
CA HIS A 165 -15.82 12.89 5.42
C HIS A 165 -14.47 13.53 5.75
N TYR A 166 -13.51 13.41 4.85
CA TYR A 166 -12.27 14.17 4.86
C TYR A 166 -11.72 14.32 3.44
N LYS A 167 -10.85 15.31 3.27
CA LYS A 167 -10.19 15.62 2.00
C LYS A 167 -8.69 15.69 2.20
N LEU A 168 -7.96 15.03 1.29
CA LEU A 168 -6.51 15.09 1.16
C LEU A 168 -6.17 15.96 -0.05
N TYR A 169 -5.22 16.85 0.13
CA TYR A 169 -4.56 17.60 -0.94
C TYR A 169 -3.14 17.08 -1.06
N SER A 170 -2.70 16.74 -2.26
CA SER A 170 -1.35 16.28 -2.56
C SER A 170 -0.68 17.22 -3.55
N ASP A 171 0.52 17.67 -3.23
CA ASP A 171 1.36 18.43 -4.18
C ASP A 171 1.91 17.52 -5.30
N TYR A 172 1.67 16.21 -5.20
CA TYR A 172 2.12 15.21 -6.17
C TYR A 172 0.99 14.77 -7.08
N PHE A 173 1.15 15.01 -8.38
CA PHE A 173 0.28 14.43 -9.40
C PHE A 173 0.75 13.05 -9.86
N SER A 174 2.02 12.72 -9.61
CA SER A 174 2.64 11.48 -10.11
C SER A 174 2.27 10.25 -9.28
N HIS A 175 1.67 10.44 -8.11
CA HIS A 175 1.29 9.36 -7.21
C HIS A 175 -0.19 9.46 -6.88
N ILE A 176 -0.94 8.46 -7.34
CA ILE A 176 -2.33 8.23 -6.96
C ILE A 176 -2.35 6.99 -6.08
N ASP A 177 -2.87 7.13 -4.86
CA ASP A 177 -3.01 5.99 -3.96
C ASP A 177 -3.93 4.93 -4.54
N ASN A 178 -3.61 3.66 -4.27
CA ASN A 178 -4.48 2.56 -4.65
C ASN A 178 -5.81 2.68 -3.93
N TRP A 179 -6.91 2.52 -4.67
CA TRP A 179 -8.23 2.52 -4.09
C TRP A 179 -8.67 1.10 -3.71
N MET A 180 -8.82 0.88 -2.41
CA MET A 180 -9.27 -0.40 -1.88
C MET A 180 -10.79 -0.51 -2.02
N MET A 181 -11.25 -1.43 -2.88
CA MET A 181 -12.68 -1.73 -3.03
C MET A 181 -13.17 -2.68 -1.93
N GLN A 182 -12.25 -3.45 -1.34
CA GLN A 182 -12.52 -4.48 -0.34
C GLN A 182 -11.63 -4.29 0.88
N GLU A 183 -12.19 -4.43 2.06
CA GLU A 183 -11.54 -4.16 3.34
C GLU A 183 -11.73 -5.32 4.34
N GLU A 184 -11.31 -5.12 5.59
CA GLU A 184 -11.46 -6.09 6.68
C GLU A 184 -12.91 -6.25 7.17
N LEU A 185 -13.78 -5.35 6.78
CA LEU A 185 -15.22 -5.41 7.01
C LEU A 185 -15.97 -5.71 5.71
N PRO A 186 -17.13 -6.38 5.77
CA PRO A 186 -18.01 -6.47 4.61
C PRO A 186 -18.37 -5.08 4.07
N MET A 187 -18.48 -4.95 2.76
CA MET A 187 -18.72 -3.69 2.05
C MET A 187 -19.96 -3.81 1.17
N LEU A 188 -21.05 -3.08 1.48
CA LEU A 188 -22.24 -3.09 0.64
C LEU A 188 -22.05 -2.29 -0.64
N TYR A 189 -21.44 -1.12 -0.55
CA TYR A 189 -21.19 -0.25 -1.70
C TYR A 189 -19.84 0.45 -1.59
N ASN A 190 -19.04 0.33 -2.64
CA ASN A 190 -17.81 1.10 -2.78
C ASN A 190 -17.77 1.75 -4.16
N GLN A 191 -17.45 3.03 -4.20
CA GLN A 191 -17.30 3.78 -5.44
C GLN A 191 -16.04 4.64 -5.37
N TYR A 192 -15.27 4.60 -6.42
CA TYR A 192 -14.19 5.54 -6.62
C TYR A 192 -14.33 6.22 -7.97
N LYS A 193 -14.31 7.54 -7.96
CA LYS A 193 -14.35 8.37 -9.16
C LYS A 193 -13.05 9.15 -9.27
N ILE A 194 -12.45 9.15 -10.45
CA ILE A 194 -11.23 9.92 -10.73
C ILE A 194 -11.33 10.61 -12.07
N THR A 195 -10.88 11.86 -12.13
CA THR A 195 -10.80 12.65 -13.35
C THR A 195 -9.33 12.89 -13.70
N ILE A 196 -8.82 12.22 -14.74
CA ILE A 196 -7.40 12.27 -15.13
C ILE A 196 -7.27 13.12 -16.40
N PRO A 197 -6.44 14.20 -16.41
CA PRO A 197 -6.09 14.93 -17.60
C PRO A 197 -5.37 14.05 -18.63
N HIS A 198 -5.69 14.20 -19.92
CA HIS A 198 -5.05 13.40 -20.98
C HIS A 198 -3.53 13.65 -21.11
N VAL A 199 -3.01 14.71 -20.49
CA VAL A 199 -1.55 14.95 -20.43
C VAL A 199 -0.81 13.95 -19.55
N PHE A 200 -1.54 13.18 -18.72
CA PHE A 200 -1.00 12.11 -17.88
C PHE A 200 -1.44 10.76 -18.42
N VAL A 201 -0.48 9.90 -18.68
CA VAL A 201 -0.71 8.53 -19.14
C VAL A 201 -0.54 7.58 -17.97
N TYR A 202 -1.66 7.11 -17.42
CA TYR A 202 -1.67 6.12 -16.33
C TYR A 202 -2.01 4.73 -16.86
N ASN A 203 -1.29 3.73 -16.37
CA ASN A 203 -1.76 2.35 -16.38
C ASN A 203 -2.69 2.14 -15.18
N ILE A 204 -3.90 1.66 -15.45
CA ILE A 204 -4.89 1.37 -14.41
C ILE A 204 -5.05 -0.15 -14.32
N GLU A 205 -4.65 -0.72 -13.19
CA GLU A 205 -4.78 -2.15 -12.93
C GLU A 205 -5.99 -2.42 -12.03
N LEU A 206 -6.83 -3.37 -12.45
CA LEU A 206 -7.99 -3.83 -11.69
C LEU A 206 -7.74 -5.22 -11.14
N ARG A 207 -7.48 -5.30 -9.85
CA ARG A 207 -7.44 -6.58 -9.15
C ARG A 207 -8.86 -6.98 -8.75
N GLY A 208 -9.28 -8.20 -9.10
CA GLY A 208 -10.67 -8.61 -8.92
C GLY A 208 -11.62 -7.90 -9.87
N LYS A 209 -11.21 -7.72 -11.15
CA LYS A 209 -11.96 -6.98 -12.19
C LYS A 209 -13.44 -7.41 -12.31
N ASP A 210 -13.76 -8.69 -12.06
CA ASP A 210 -15.10 -9.23 -12.19
C ASP A 210 -16.06 -8.68 -11.11
N TYR A 211 -15.53 -8.09 -10.06
CA TYR A 211 -16.27 -7.42 -8.99
C TYR A 211 -16.34 -5.90 -9.17
N ILE A 212 -15.71 -5.35 -10.23
CA ILE A 212 -15.64 -3.91 -10.45
C ILE A 212 -16.38 -3.53 -11.73
N GLN A 213 -17.44 -2.76 -11.59
CA GLN A 213 -18.09 -2.10 -12.71
C GLN A 213 -17.35 -0.80 -13.02
N VAL A 214 -16.94 -0.61 -14.29
CA VAL A 214 -16.27 0.60 -14.75
C VAL A 214 -17.18 1.42 -15.63
N LYS A 215 -17.26 2.73 -15.40
CA LYS A 215 -17.95 3.71 -16.23
C LYS A 215 -16.98 4.81 -16.60
N GLN A 216 -16.94 5.21 -17.86
CA GLN A 216 -16.06 6.27 -18.34
C GLN A 216 -16.87 7.31 -19.09
N ARG A 217 -16.44 8.58 -18.98
CA ARG A 217 -16.96 9.68 -19.76
C ARG A 217 -15.87 10.71 -20.02
N ASP A 218 -15.97 11.40 -21.15
CA ASP A 218 -15.11 12.54 -21.43
C ASP A 218 -15.41 13.68 -20.46
N SER A 219 -14.37 14.39 -20.09
CA SER A 219 -14.40 15.48 -19.13
C SER A 219 -13.36 16.54 -19.50
N SER A 220 -13.30 17.60 -18.73
CA SER A 220 -12.27 18.63 -18.84
C SER A 220 -11.97 19.27 -17.51
N ILE A 221 -10.75 19.77 -17.37
CA ILE A 221 -10.30 20.51 -16.18
C ILE A 221 -10.05 21.94 -16.62
N HIS A 222 -10.70 22.89 -15.92
CA HIS A 222 -10.42 24.31 -16.08
C HIS A 222 -9.25 24.68 -15.18
N ALA A 223 -8.28 25.37 -15.75
CA ALA A 223 -7.06 25.75 -15.11
C ALA A 223 -6.77 27.24 -15.40
N THR A 224 -6.18 27.92 -14.43
CA THR A 224 -5.77 29.31 -14.58
C THR A 224 -4.27 29.40 -14.29
N GLU A 225 -3.51 29.83 -15.28
CA GLU A 225 -2.08 30.09 -15.14
C GLU A 225 -1.86 31.60 -14.97
N ARG A 226 -0.98 31.96 -14.04
CA ARG A 226 -0.61 33.34 -13.81
C ARG A 226 0.76 33.63 -14.42
N GLU A 227 0.77 34.37 -15.51
CA GLU A 227 2.00 34.84 -16.16
C GLU A 227 2.46 36.18 -15.52
N GLY A 228 3.67 36.17 -14.93
CA GLY A 228 4.30 37.36 -14.35
C GLY A 228 4.19 37.46 -12.82
N SER A 229 5.26 37.97 -12.21
CA SER A 229 5.35 38.20 -10.76
C SER A 229 4.92 39.62 -10.42
N GLY A 230 3.99 39.80 -9.45
CA GLY A 230 3.56 41.10 -8.90
C GLY A 230 2.18 41.51 -9.36
N ALA A 231 1.80 42.80 -9.05
CA ALA A 231 0.48 43.35 -9.28
C ALA A 231 0.06 43.49 -10.78
N GLY A 232 0.97 43.20 -11.72
CA GLY A 232 0.74 43.26 -13.17
C GLY A 232 0.63 41.92 -13.85
N GLY A 233 0.61 40.79 -13.13
CA GLY A 233 0.48 39.48 -13.71
C GLY A 233 -0.85 39.27 -14.44
N VAL A 234 -0.80 38.71 -15.66
CA VAL A 234 -1.98 38.34 -16.48
C VAL A 234 -2.38 36.93 -16.14
N SER A 235 -3.64 36.72 -15.77
CA SER A 235 -4.20 35.38 -15.63
C SER A 235 -4.70 34.87 -16.99
N LYS A 236 -4.26 33.67 -17.38
CA LYS A 236 -4.68 33.01 -18.61
C LYS A 236 -5.44 31.75 -18.24
N ASP A 237 -6.72 31.72 -18.60
CA ASP A 237 -7.54 30.53 -18.45
C ASP A 237 -7.32 29.56 -19.60
N PHE A 238 -7.19 28.29 -19.29
CA PHE A 238 -7.13 27.23 -20.28
C PHE A 238 -7.90 26.00 -19.81
N THR A 239 -8.25 25.14 -20.76
CA THR A 239 -9.00 23.92 -20.49
C THR A 239 -8.18 22.72 -20.98
N VAL A 240 -8.00 21.75 -20.10
CA VAL A 240 -7.31 20.50 -20.40
C VAL A 240 -8.35 19.40 -20.53
N SER A 241 -8.35 18.69 -21.66
CA SER A 241 -9.19 17.50 -21.84
C SER A 241 -8.82 16.43 -20.83
N ALA A 242 -9.83 15.76 -20.30
CA ALA A 242 -9.66 14.75 -19.27
C ALA A 242 -10.63 13.58 -19.47
N GLN A 243 -10.37 12.47 -18.82
CA GLN A 243 -11.31 11.35 -18.71
C GLN A 243 -11.73 11.16 -17.27
N GLU A 244 -13.02 11.17 -17.02
CA GLU A 244 -13.59 10.74 -15.73
C GLU A 244 -13.88 9.25 -15.79
N THR A 245 -13.32 8.50 -14.84
CA THR A 245 -13.58 7.08 -14.68
C THR A 245 -14.18 6.82 -13.30
N THR A 246 -15.28 6.06 -13.25
CA THR A 246 -15.94 5.64 -12.02
C THR A 246 -15.86 4.14 -11.90
N PHE A 247 -15.32 3.66 -10.78
CA PHE A 247 -15.23 2.26 -10.40
C PHE A 247 -16.26 1.99 -9.30
N ILE A 248 -17.06 0.92 -9.44
CA ILE A 248 -18.13 0.59 -8.49
C ILE A 248 -18.05 -0.90 -8.16
N SER A 249 -18.08 -1.22 -6.87
CA SER A 249 -18.25 -2.57 -6.35
C SER A 249 -19.42 -2.65 -5.38
N ARG A 250 -20.03 -3.84 -5.28
CA ARG A 250 -21.17 -4.08 -4.41
C ARG A 250 -21.02 -5.41 -3.69
N ASN A 251 -21.49 -5.45 -2.45
CA ASN A 251 -21.64 -6.68 -1.67
C ASN A 251 -20.34 -7.51 -1.59
N LEU A 252 -19.20 -6.85 -1.35
CA LEU A 252 -17.92 -7.52 -1.18
C LEU A 252 -17.82 -8.10 0.23
N PRO A 253 -17.38 -9.36 0.37
CA PRO A 253 -17.09 -9.94 1.67
C PRO A 253 -15.88 -9.27 2.33
N ALA A 254 -15.73 -9.44 3.63
CA ALA A 254 -14.53 -9.07 4.35
C ALA A 254 -13.34 -9.93 3.91
N ILE A 255 -12.14 -9.35 3.87
CA ILE A 255 -10.86 -10.09 3.86
C ILE A 255 -10.07 -9.61 5.07
N ARG A 256 -9.91 -10.49 6.07
CA ARG A 256 -9.25 -10.18 7.34
C ARG A 256 -7.75 -10.47 7.26
N GLN A 257 -6.98 -9.85 8.15
CA GLN A 257 -5.52 -10.04 8.20
C GLN A 257 -5.10 -11.45 8.62
N ASP A 258 -5.98 -12.16 9.32
CA ASP A 258 -5.77 -13.53 9.80
C ASP A 258 -6.36 -14.61 8.89
N GLU A 259 -6.70 -14.25 7.63
CA GLU A 259 -7.24 -15.22 6.67
C GLU A 259 -6.32 -16.43 6.51
N SER A 260 -6.89 -17.62 6.73
CA SER A 260 -6.17 -18.88 6.57
C SER A 260 -5.88 -19.17 5.10
N TYR A 261 -4.75 -19.84 4.83
CA TYR A 261 -4.32 -20.25 3.50
C TYR A 261 -4.04 -19.08 2.52
N CYS A 262 -3.95 -17.87 3.02
CA CYS A 262 -3.66 -16.68 2.26
C CYS A 262 -2.21 -16.25 2.52
N TRP A 263 -1.42 -16.06 1.45
CA TRP A 263 -0.02 -15.61 1.58
C TRP A 263 0.06 -14.20 2.16
N CYS A 264 -0.69 -13.30 1.57
CA CYS A 264 -0.84 -11.91 2.00
C CYS A 264 -2.28 -11.48 1.68
N PRO A 265 -3.15 -11.22 2.66
CA PRO A 265 -4.54 -10.81 2.42
C PRO A 265 -4.67 -9.63 1.47
N GLU A 266 -3.74 -8.67 1.55
CA GLU A 266 -3.72 -7.49 0.68
C GLU A 266 -3.62 -7.84 -0.82
N ASP A 267 -3.00 -8.97 -1.18
CA ASP A 267 -2.88 -9.40 -2.57
C ASP A 267 -4.17 -9.97 -3.16
N TYR A 268 -5.14 -10.28 -2.31
CA TYR A 268 -6.44 -10.86 -2.71
C TYR A 268 -7.60 -9.85 -2.64
N LYS A 269 -7.39 -8.70 -1.99
CA LYS A 269 -8.39 -7.64 -1.93
C LYS A 269 -8.68 -7.07 -3.32
N VAL A 270 -9.96 -6.83 -3.58
CA VAL A 270 -10.39 -6.10 -4.78
C VAL A 270 -9.90 -4.66 -4.69
N GLN A 271 -9.17 -4.19 -5.70
CA GLN A 271 -8.59 -2.83 -5.70
C GLN A 271 -8.39 -2.28 -7.10
N VAL A 272 -8.28 -0.96 -7.18
CA VAL A 272 -7.85 -0.20 -8.36
C VAL A 272 -6.50 0.42 -8.06
N SER A 273 -5.50 0.15 -8.91
CA SER A 273 -4.15 0.68 -8.78
C SER A 273 -3.80 1.57 -9.97
N PHE A 274 -3.00 2.60 -9.71
CA PHE A 274 -2.61 3.60 -10.69
C PHE A 274 -1.09 3.68 -10.77
N ASP A 275 -0.55 3.59 -11.99
CA ASP A 275 0.88 3.72 -12.25
C ASP A 275 1.13 4.69 -13.39
N LEU A 276 1.83 5.79 -13.10
CA LEU A 276 2.13 6.83 -14.08
C LEU A 276 3.16 6.31 -15.10
N GLN A 277 2.74 6.13 -16.35
CA GLN A 277 3.60 5.66 -17.45
C GLN A 277 4.37 6.80 -18.09
N GLY A 278 3.80 7.99 -18.13
CA GLY A 278 4.43 9.15 -18.73
C GLY A 278 3.54 10.38 -18.76
N THR A 279 4.12 11.47 -19.27
CA THR A 279 3.42 12.73 -19.48
C THR A 279 3.55 13.19 -20.93
N GLN A 280 2.52 13.84 -21.44
CA GLN A 280 2.46 14.39 -22.78
C GLN A 280 1.82 15.78 -22.76
N PHE A 281 2.59 16.78 -22.37
CA PHE A 281 2.10 18.18 -22.31
C PHE A 281 1.99 18.81 -23.69
N THR A 282 2.78 18.36 -24.66
CA THR A 282 2.68 18.76 -26.08
C THR A 282 2.50 17.53 -26.96
N PRO A 283 1.83 17.65 -28.14
CA PRO A 283 1.57 16.51 -29.02
C PRO A 283 2.81 15.68 -29.41
N ASN A 284 3.98 16.32 -29.46
CA ASN A 284 5.22 15.72 -29.94
C ASN A 284 6.21 15.35 -28.84
N GLU A 285 5.90 15.61 -27.58
CA GLU A 285 6.82 15.41 -26.46
C GLU A 285 6.21 14.47 -25.42
N TYR A 286 6.38 13.19 -25.63
CA TYR A 286 6.07 12.18 -24.62
C TYR A 286 7.29 11.95 -23.72
N LYS A 287 7.15 12.21 -22.43
CA LYS A 287 8.15 11.94 -21.42
C LYS A 287 7.77 10.67 -20.65
N PRO A 288 8.46 9.54 -20.86
CA PRO A 288 8.15 8.30 -20.14
C PRO A 288 8.60 8.40 -18.68
N TYR A 289 7.77 7.85 -17.79
CA TYR A 289 8.08 7.61 -16.37
C TYR A 289 8.13 6.12 -16.07
N SER A 290 7.56 5.28 -16.97
CA SER A 290 7.65 3.83 -16.83
C SER A 290 9.10 3.38 -16.92
N GLN A 291 9.55 2.72 -15.85
CA GLN A 291 10.90 2.17 -15.77
C GLN A 291 10.82 0.66 -16.00
N LYS A 292 11.84 0.12 -16.65
CA LYS A 292 12.11 -1.32 -16.64
C LYS A 292 12.85 -1.68 -15.37
N TRP A 293 12.87 -2.97 -15.01
CA TRP A 293 13.64 -3.42 -13.84
C TRP A 293 15.11 -3.01 -13.92
N GLU A 294 15.68 -2.98 -15.14
CA GLU A 294 17.05 -2.51 -15.37
C GLU A 294 17.26 -1.03 -15.05
N ASP A 295 16.21 -0.21 -15.18
CA ASP A 295 16.28 1.22 -14.85
C ASP A 295 16.16 1.44 -13.34
N VAL A 296 15.33 0.63 -12.67
CA VAL A 296 15.25 0.57 -11.19
C VAL A 296 16.59 0.17 -10.61
N ASP A 297 17.20 -0.85 -11.18
CA ASP A 297 18.52 -1.36 -10.78
C ASP A 297 19.59 -0.25 -10.91
N LYS A 298 19.65 0.39 -12.09
CA LYS A 298 20.56 1.50 -12.33
C LYS A 298 20.33 2.66 -11.36
N GLN A 299 19.07 2.98 -11.05
CA GLN A 299 18.74 4.08 -10.14
C GLN A 299 19.16 3.76 -8.70
N LEU A 300 18.92 2.54 -8.23
CA LEU A 300 19.30 2.12 -6.87
C LEU A 300 20.82 2.01 -6.70
N LEU A 301 21.52 1.46 -7.72
CA LEU A 301 22.95 1.18 -7.63
C LEU A 301 23.85 2.39 -7.94
N LYS A 302 23.28 3.52 -8.42
CA LYS A 302 24.07 4.73 -8.66
C LYS A 302 24.81 5.19 -7.39
N PRO A 303 26.12 5.52 -7.49
CA PRO A 303 26.86 6.06 -6.34
C PRO A 303 26.25 7.35 -5.77
N GLU A 304 25.59 8.15 -6.61
CA GLU A 304 24.90 9.37 -6.21
C GLU A 304 23.63 9.11 -5.39
N ASN A 305 23.13 7.86 -5.36
CA ASN A 305 22.06 7.48 -4.45
C ASN A 305 22.62 7.32 -3.03
N THR A 306 22.61 8.40 -2.28
CA THR A 306 23.18 8.50 -0.92
C THR A 306 22.50 7.61 0.11
N GLN A 307 21.35 7.00 -0.21
CA GLN A 307 20.62 6.13 0.69
C GLN A 307 20.79 4.64 0.37
N PHE A 308 21.30 4.28 -0.82
CA PHE A 308 21.50 2.89 -1.23
C PHE A 308 22.84 2.67 -1.94
N GLY A 309 23.00 3.18 -3.15
CA GLY A 309 24.17 2.90 -4.01
C GLY A 309 25.49 3.34 -3.40
N GLU A 310 25.54 4.51 -2.76
CA GLU A 310 26.73 5.00 -2.02
C GLU A 310 27.17 4.00 -0.95
N HIS A 311 26.22 3.42 -0.21
CA HIS A 311 26.53 2.48 0.87
C HIS A 311 27.09 1.14 0.40
N LEU A 312 26.90 0.78 -0.88
CA LEU A 312 27.53 -0.40 -1.46
C LEU A 312 29.05 -0.24 -1.62
N SER A 313 29.56 1.00 -1.60
CA SER A 313 30.98 1.34 -1.60
C SER A 313 31.56 1.56 -0.20
N LEU A 314 30.78 1.30 0.84
CA LEU A 314 31.19 1.46 2.24
C LEU A 314 32.49 0.71 2.53
N THR A 315 33.48 1.45 3.06
CA THR A 315 34.65 0.81 3.66
C THR A 315 34.24 0.13 4.96
N ASN A 316 34.65 -1.11 5.14
CA ASN A 316 34.30 -1.90 6.33
C ASN A 316 34.67 -1.14 7.63
N PRO A 317 33.67 -0.74 8.45
CA PRO A 317 33.94 0.01 9.69
C PRO A 317 34.57 -0.85 10.78
N PHE A 318 34.54 -2.18 10.63
CA PHE A 318 35.08 -3.16 11.59
C PHE A 318 36.29 -3.90 10.99
N ARG A 319 37.07 -3.20 10.18
CA ARG A 319 38.25 -3.78 9.50
C ARG A 319 39.32 -4.35 10.46
N PRO A 320 39.61 -3.76 11.61
CA PRO A 320 40.56 -4.36 12.58
C PRO A 320 40.05 -5.75 13.07
N GLU A 321 38.80 -5.84 13.46
CA GLU A 321 38.19 -7.09 13.92
C GLU A 321 38.10 -8.13 12.80
N THR A 322 37.76 -7.69 11.59
CA THR A 322 37.74 -8.54 10.39
C THR A 322 39.14 -9.12 10.13
N LYS A 323 40.20 -8.32 10.18
CA LYS A 323 41.59 -8.81 10.01
C LYS A 323 42.02 -9.79 11.10
N GLN A 324 41.62 -9.55 12.35
CA GLN A 324 41.92 -10.44 13.46
C GLN A 324 41.17 -11.79 13.32
N ALA A 325 39.98 -11.78 12.77
CA ALA A 325 39.15 -12.96 12.60
C ALA A 325 39.46 -13.75 11.31
N TYR A 326 40.09 -13.10 10.31
CA TYR A 326 40.40 -13.69 9.01
C TYR A 326 41.56 -14.68 9.11
N ASN A 327 41.36 -15.87 8.50
CA ASN A 327 42.42 -16.83 8.23
C ASN A 327 42.37 -17.24 6.74
N SER A 328 43.50 -17.26 6.07
CA SER A 328 43.62 -17.61 4.65
C SER A 328 43.15 -19.04 4.31
N GLU A 329 43.20 -19.94 5.30
CA GLU A 329 42.77 -21.34 5.13
C GLU A 329 41.28 -21.54 5.25
N MET A 330 40.49 -20.52 5.59
CA MET A 330 39.04 -20.61 5.70
C MET A 330 38.40 -20.97 4.36
N ASN A 331 37.52 -21.91 4.40
CA ASN A 331 36.66 -22.25 3.27
C ASN A 331 35.52 -21.19 3.10
N PHE A 332 34.71 -21.34 2.08
CA PHE A 332 33.63 -20.40 1.74
C PHE A 332 32.64 -20.22 2.89
N GLU A 333 32.15 -21.30 3.47
CA GLU A 333 31.17 -21.28 4.56
C GLU A 333 31.76 -20.68 5.85
N GLU A 334 33.00 -21.00 6.19
CA GLU A 334 33.70 -20.47 7.36
C GLU A 334 33.88 -18.94 7.27
N LYS A 335 34.21 -18.43 6.07
CA LYS A 335 34.28 -16.98 5.82
C LYS A 335 32.96 -16.29 6.05
N ILE A 336 31.85 -16.86 5.59
CA ILE A 336 30.49 -16.31 5.79
C ILE A 336 30.14 -16.28 7.27
N ILE A 337 30.33 -17.40 7.98
CA ILE A 337 30.05 -17.49 9.42
C ILE A 337 30.87 -16.48 10.20
N CYS A 338 32.15 -16.37 9.89
CA CYS A 338 33.06 -15.44 10.56
C CYS A 338 32.68 -13.98 10.29
N ALA A 339 32.37 -13.60 9.05
CA ALA A 339 31.90 -12.28 8.69
C ALA A 339 30.61 -11.90 9.45
N PHE A 340 29.67 -12.83 9.52
CA PHE A 340 28.43 -12.65 10.24
C PHE A 340 28.65 -12.47 11.76
N GLN A 341 29.54 -13.25 12.34
CA GLN A 341 29.92 -13.13 13.76
C GLN A 341 30.60 -11.78 14.08
N VAL A 342 31.47 -11.28 13.19
CA VAL A 342 32.07 -9.94 13.33
C VAL A 342 30.97 -8.88 13.36
N LEU A 343 30.01 -8.92 12.44
CA LEU A 343 28.86 -8.02 12.43
C LEU A 343 28.08 -8.09 13.75
N LYS A 344 27.66 -9.29 14.16
CA LYS A 344 26.78 -9.49 15.33
C LYS A 344 27.43 -9.12 16.66
N LYS A 345 28.75 -9.18 16.78
CA LYS A 345 29.48 -8.68 17.94
C LYS A 345 29.42 -7.16 18.09
N LYS A 346 29.19 -6.43 17.00
CA LYS A 346 29.25 -4.96 16.94
C LYS A 346 27.90 -4.30 16.75
N MET A 347 26.97 -4.97 16.09
CA MET A 347 25.69 -4.41 15.67
C MET A 347 24.52 -5.27 16.10
N ALA A 348 23.50 -4.63 16.67
CA ALA A 348 22.22 -5.23 16.98
C ALA A 348 21.13 -4.77 16.00
N TRP A 349 20.24 -5.67 15.62
CA TRP A 349 19.05 -5.32 14.85
C TRP A 349 18.02 -4.61 15.76
N ASN A 350 17.42 -3.52 15.26
CA ASN A 350 16.46 -2.69 16.01
C ASN A 350 14.98 -3.08 15.78
N GLY A 351 14.73 -4.23 15.14
CA GLY A 351 13.37 -4.70 14.82
C GLY A 351 12.77 -4.10 13.55
N ARG A 352 13.46 -3.21 12.84
CA ARG A 352 12.94 -2.53 11.66
C ARG A 352 13.52 -3.09 10.36
N TYR A 353 12.62 -3.31 9.38
CA TYR A 353 13.00 -3.58 8.00
C TYR A 353 12.86 -2.32 7.17
N GLN A 354 13.89 -2.02 6.38
CA GLN A 354 13.95 -0.86 5.49
C GLN A 354 14.71 -1.24 4.21
N LEU A 355 14.48 -0.52 3.11
CA LEU A 355 15.29 -0.62 1.90
C LEU A 355 16.51 0.29 1.97
N TYR A 356 16.36 1.47 2.55
CA TYR A 356 17.33 2.55 2.55
C TYR A 356 17.96 2.77 3.93
N SER A 357 19.19 3.32 3.93
CA SER A 357 19.85 3.87 5.11
C SER A 357 20.14 5.35 4.88
N LYS A 358 19.71 6.22 5.81
CA LYS A 358 19.93 7.67 5.69
C LYS A 358 21.15 8.18 6.46
N GLU A 359 21.51 7.54 7.56
CA GLU A 359 22.51 8.03 8.51
C GLU A 359 23.39 6.88 9.02
N LEU A 360 23.94 6.10 8.09
CA LEU A 360 24.67 4.87 8.39
C LEU A 360 25.83 5.08 9.39
N GLU A 361 26.54 6.20 9.32
CA GLU A 361 27.61 6.52 10.27
C GLU A 361 27.11 6.67 11.73
N LYS A 362 25.93 7.29 11.92
CA LYS A 362 25.33 7.42 13.25
C LYS A 362 24.87 6.06 13.78
N VAL A 363 24.34 5.23 12.89
CA VAL A 363 23.92 3.85 13.20
C VAL A 363 25.10 3.02 13.67
N ILE A 364 26.24 3.08 12.97
CA ILE A 364 27.47 2.39 13.33
C ILE A 364 27.95 2.82 14.74
N LYS A 365 27.98 4.13 15.01
CA LYS A 365 28.35 4.66 16.33
C LYS A 365 27.40 4.20 17.44
N LYS A 366 26.12 4.06 17.15
CA LYS A 366 25.09 3.59 18.09
C LYS A 366 25.16 2.08 18.35
N GLY A 367 25.71 1.29 17.43
CA GLY A 367 25.75 -0.16 17.50
C GLY A 367 24.39 -0.85 17.29
N SER A 368 23.39 -0.15 16.72
CA SER A 368 22.06 -0.72 16.46
C SER A 368 21.41 -0.04 15.25
N GLY A 369 20.87 -0.84 14.33
CA GLY A 369 20.28 -0.36 13.09
C GLY A 369 19.19 -1.24 12.51
N SER A 370 18.62 -0.81 11.38
CA SER A 370 17.68 -1.59 10.59
C SER A 370 18.39 -2.77 9.89
N ASN A 371 17.61 -3.66 9.28
CA ASN A 371 18.19 -4.72 8.44
C ASN A 371 19.02 -4.13 7.28
N ALA A 372 18.58 -3.02 6.67
CA ALA A 372 19.31 -2.36 5.60
C ALA A 372 20.69 -1.87 6.08
N ASP A 373 20.73 -1.18 7.23
CA ASP A 373 21.98 -0.73 7.82
C ASP A 373 22.97 -1.88 8.06
N LEU A 374 22.46 -2.97 8.67
CA LEU A 374 23.27 -4.14 8.97
C LEU A 374 23.72 -4.88 7.69
N ASN A 375 22.86 -4.96 6.66
CA ASN A 375 23.18 -5.60 5.41
C ASN A 375 24.24 -4.84 4.61
N PHE A 376 24.21 -3.50 4.58
CA PHE A 376 25.30 -2.69 3.99
C PHE A 376 26.63 -2.95 4.68
N ILE A 377 26.65 -2.98 6.01
CA ILE A 377 27.84 -3.28 6.79
C ILE A 377 28.32 -4.73 6.51
N LEU A 378 27.39 -5.71 6.46
CA LEU A 378 27.73 -7.10 6.16
C LEU A 378 28.38 -7.24 4.78
N ILE A 379 27.84 -6.57 3.75
CA ILE A 379 28.43 -6.55 2.41
C ILE A 379 29.88 -6.05 2.47
N SER A 380 30.15 -4.98 3.22
CA SER A 380 31.51 -4.43 3.36
C SER A 380 32.47 -5.40 4.07
N ILE A 381 32.01 -6.12 5.08
CA ILE A 381 32.78 -7.14 5.80
C ILE A 381 33.08 -8.33 4.86
N LEU A 382 32.06 -8.84 4.15
CA LEU A 382 32.21 -9.97 3.22
C LEU A 382 33.20 -9.67 2.11
N LYS A 383 33.24 -8.44 1.58
CA LYS A 383 34.25 -8.00 0.60
C LYS A 383 35.66 -8.08 1.16
N ASP A 384 35.88 -7.71 2.44
CA ASP A 384 37.17 -7.84 3.08
C ASP A 384 37.61 -9.30 3.32
N PHE A 385 36.64 -10.25 3.35
CA PHE A 385 36.91 -11.70 3.31
C PHE A 385 37.14 -12.25 1.89
N GLY A 386 37.13 -11.37 0.86
CA GLY A 386 37.31 -11.76 -0.54
C GLY A 386 36.10 -12.47 -1.15
N LEU A 387 34.91 -12.20 -0.62
CA LEU A 387 33.64 -12.76 -1.12
C LEU A 387 32.88 -11.72 -1.97
N GLU A 388 32.33 -12.15 -3.08
CA GLU A 388 31.46 -11.34 -3.92
C GLU A 388 30.05 -11.30 -3.30
N ALA A 389 29.68 -10.14 -2.75
CA ALA A 389 28.41 -9.93 -2.08
C ALA A 389 27.60 -8.81 -2.76
N TYR A 390 26.32 -9.09 -2.98
CA TYR A 390 25.37 -8.22 -3.70
C TYR A 390 24.09 -8.03 -2.90
N PRO A 391 23.41 -6.87 -3.00
CA PRO A 391 22.07 -6.70 -2.47
C PRO A 391 21.04 -7.40 -3.37
N VAL A 392 20.06 -8.07 -2.79
CA VAL A 392 18.87 -8.59 -3.47
C VAL A 392 17.65 -7.90 -2.90
N VAL A 393 17.12 -6.93 -3.64
CA VAL A 393 15.96 -6.16 -3.24
C VAL A 393 14.67 -6.96 -3.37
N MET A 394 13.73 -6.75 -2.46
CA MET A 394 12.50 -7.53 -2.42
C MET A 394 11.35 -6.79 -1.75
N SER A 395 10.15 -7.31 -1.96
CA SER A 395 8.95 -6.96 -1.21
C SER A 395 8.76 -7.93 -0.05
N ARG A 396 8.51 -7.40 1.14
CA ARG A 396 8.09 -8.23 2.29
C ARG A 396 6.66 -8.69 2.11
N ARG A 397 6.34 -9.84 2.71
CA ARG A 397 4.97 -10.40 2.72
C ARG A 397 3.89 -9.36 3.08
N SER A 398 4.16 -8.51 4.08
CA SER A 398 3.22 -7.48 4.53
C SER A 398 2.94 -6.38 3.49
N SER A 399 3.74 -6.27 2.44
CA SER A 399 3.56 -5.31 1.35
C SER A 399 3.04 -5.94 0.07
N GLY A 400 2.80 -7.26 0.10
CA GLY A 400 2.29 -8.03 -1.01
C GLY A 400 3.31 -8.38 -2.09
N MET A 401 2.86 -9.05 -3.12
CA MET A 401 3.70 -9.46 -4.24
C MET A 401 4.11 -8.27 -5.11
N LEU A 402 5.28 -8.39 -5.72
CA LEU A 402 5.70 -7.43 -6.74
C LEU A 402 4.81 -7.55 -7.98
N PRO A 403 4.41 -6.43 -8.59
CA PRO A 403 3.70 -6.46 -9.86
C PRO A 403 4.53 -7.17 -10.93
N TYR A 404 3.88 -8.03 -11.72
CA TYR A 404 4.57 -8.80 -12.74
C TYR A 404 4.87 -7.96 -13.99
N ASN A 405 3.99 -7.00 -14.29
CA ASN A 405 3.99 -6.27 -15.56
C ASN A 405 4.77 -4.95 -15.53
N PHE A 406 5.09 -4.44 -14.36
CA PHE A 406 5.81 -3.18 -14.21
C PHE A 406 6.62 -3.14 -12.91
N PRO A 407 7.81 -2.53 -12.92
CA PRO A 407 8.60 -2.33 -11.71
C PRO A 407 7.91 -1.34 -10.78
N SER A 408 7.88 -1.66 -9.49
CA SER A 408 7.37 -0.75 -8.47
C SER A 408 8.39 -0.60 -7.35
N LEU A 409 9.10 0.53 -7.32
CA LEU A 409 10.02 0.88 -6.22
C LEU A 409 9.30 0.95 -4.88
N GLN A 410 8.03 1.34 -4.86
CA GLN A 410 7.22 1.45 -3.65
C GLN A 410 6.95 0.10 -2.99
N LYS A 411 6.92 -0.97 -3.78
CA LYS A 411 6.77 -2.34 -3.27
C LYS A 411 8.09 -2.90 -2.72
N LEU A 412 9.23 -2.36 -3.13
CA LEU A 412 10.55 -2.75 -2.63
C LEU A 412 10.79 -2.09 -1.27
N ASN A 413 10.82 -2.86 -0.21
CA ASN A 413 10.90 -2.32 1.15
C ASN A 413 11.96 -2.98 2.04
N THR A 414 12.75 -3.88 1.47
CA THR A 414 13.88 -4.53 2.13
C THR A 414 14.84 -5.13 1.11
N PHE A 415 16.00 -5.58 1.56
CA PHE A 415 16.91 -6.39 0.76
C PHE A 415 17.65 -7.40 1.62
N PHE A 416 18.12 -8.48 0.98
CA PHE A 416 19.04 -9.46 1.54
C PHE A 416 20.41 -9.34 0.90
N VAL A 417 21.38 -10.04 1.46
CA VAL A 417 22.73 -10.15 0.90
C VAL A 417 22.87 -11.48 0.17
N ALA A 418 23.13 -11.44 -1.12
CA ALA A 418 23.52 -12.61 -1.91
C ALA A 418 25.02 -12.70 -2.00
N ILE A 419 25.56 -13.90 -1.81
CA ILE A 419 26.98 -14.20 -1.95
C ILE A 419 27.13 -15.27 -3.05
N HIS A 420 27.95 -14.98 -4.06
CA HIS A 420 28.20 -15.91 -5.14
C HIS A 420 29.27 -16.92 -4.75
N ASP A 421 28.93 -18.20 -4.67
CA ASP A 421 29.89 -19.30 -4.59
C ASP A 421 30.33 -19.68 -6.01
N ILE A 422 31.47 -19.12 -6.43
CA ILE A 422 32.03 -19.32 -7.77
C ILE A 422 32.30 -20.82 -8.05
N ASN A 423 32.71 -21.57 -7.03
CA ASN A 423 33.05 -23.01 -7.19
C ASN A 423 31.81 -23.85 -7.42
N LYS A 424 30.71 -23.55 -6.76
CA LYS A 424 29.46 -24.29 -6.86
C LYS A 424 28.46 -23.67 -7.86
N GLN A 425 28.77 -22.51 -8.43
CA GLN A 425 27.89 -21.71 -9.31
C GLN A 425 26.50 -21.50 -8.67
N LYS A 426 26.47 -21.14 -7.39
CA LYS A 426 25.27 -20.95 -6.59
C LYS A 426 25.34 -19.65 -5.78
N TYR A 427 24.17 -19.13 -5.45
CA TYR A 427 24.06 -18.01 -4.51
C TYR A 427 23.63 -18.51 -3.14
N VAL A 428 24.27 -17.96 -2.11
CA VAL A 428 23.84 -18.08 -0.72
C VAL A 428 23.23 -16.76 -0.30
N PHE A 429 22.04 -16.79 0.33
CA PHE A 429 21.33 -15.58 0.75
C PHE A 429 21.37 -15.47 2.26
N LEU A 430 21.69 -14.26 2.75
CA LEU A 430 21.79 -13.94 4.17
C LEU A 430 20.90 -12.75 4.50
N ASP A 431 20.29 -12.81 5.67
CA ASP A 431 19.64 -11.65 6.31
C ASP A 431 20.32 -11.35 7.64
N SER A 432 20.92 -10.18 7.72
CA SER A 432 21.59 -9.74 8.95
C SER A 432 20.66 -9.42 10.11
N SER A 433 19.34 -9.39 9.92
CA SER A 433 18.37 -9.32 11.01
C SER A 433 18.28 -10.63 11.81
N MET A 434 18.69 -11.75 11.22
CA MET A 434 18.71 -13.07 11.89
C MET A 434 19.87 -13.15 12.88
N ASP A 435 19.72 -13.95 13.93
CA ASP A 435 20.78 -14.13 14.94
C ASP A 435 21.94 -15.03 14.46
N VAL A 436 21.65 -15.90 13.53
CA VAL A 436 22.61 -16.83 12.92
C VAL A 436 22.51 -16.71 11.40
N PRO A 437 23.60 -17.02 10.66
CA PRO A 437 23.56 -17.02 9.20
C PRO A 437 22.73 -18.22 8.70
N ALA A 438 21.41 -18.09 8.80
CA ALA A 438 20.49 -19.08 8.24
C ALA A 438 20.41 -18.88 6.72
N CYS A 439 20.67 -19.93 5.97
CA CYS A 439 20.49 -19.92 4.53
C CYS A 439 18.99 -19.90 4.20
N LEU A 440 18.48 -18.77 3.72
CA LEU A 440 17.06 -18.57 3.40
C LEU A 440 16.55 -19.40 2.22
N LEU A 441 17.45 -20.05 1.48
CA LEU A 441 17.11 -20.74 0.23
C LEU A 441 16.45 -22.11 0.39
N TYR A 442 16.51 -22.73 1.56
CA TYR A 442 15.97 -24.07 1.72
C TYR A 442 14.46 -24.15 1.94
N THR A 443 13.78 -23.03 2.06
CA THR A 443 12.36 -22.98 2.44
C THR A 443 11.45 -22.27 1.44
N SER A 444 11.96 -21.79 0.30
CA SER A 444 11.06 -21.30 -0.77
C SER A 444 10.59 -22.53 -1.57
N PRO A 445 9.33 -22.98 -1.42
CA PRO A 445 8.78 -23.92 -2.37
C PRO A 445 8.81 -23.24 -3.74
N SER A 446 9.44 -23.87 -4.71
CA SER A 446 9.36 -23.45 -6.11
C SER A 446 7.88 -23.20 -6.44
N PRO A 447 7.53 -22.06 -7.02
CA PRO A 447 6.17 -21.89 -7.51
C PRO A 447 5.89 -22.96 -8.54
N ARG A 448 4.91 -23.82 -8.24
CA ARG A 448 4.34 -24.76 -9.20
C ARG A 448 3.25 -24.04 -9.98
#